data_3f1db8d18088d2162350ceea9da14d68
#
_entry.id   3f1db8d18088d2162350ceea9da14d68
#
_cell.length_a   1.000
_cell.length_b   1.000
_cell.length_c   1.000
_cell.angle_alpha   90.00
_cell.angle_beta   90.00
_cell.angle_gamma   90.00
#
_symmetry.space_group_name_H-M   'P 1'
#
loop_
_entity.id
_entity.type
_entity.pdbx_description
1 polymer ?
#
loop_
_entity_poly.entity_id
_entity_poly.type
_entity_poly.pdbx_seq_one_letter_code
_entity_poly.pdbx_strand_id
1 'polypeptide(L)'
;RGHWWQDLRDGFKRPSMHWLCLLYAVTFGGFVGVCSFLPIFLHDQYGIDRVTAGSLTALGGLLGSFIRPLGGYTADRLGGIRVLPFVFAVIAATVGSVAWLPEAAGGVMLLLAGLAAMGFGNGVVFQVVSDRFPKQMGLASGVIGAAGGIGGFLLPLGLGGLKDVTGTYATGLWCFATAAVCALATVL
;
A
#
# COMPACT_ATOMS: atom_id res chain seq x y z
N ARG A 1 3.57 19.21 30.88
CA ARG A 1 2.54 19.64 29.92
C ARG A 1 3.19 20.63 28.94
N GLY A 2 3.41 20.31 27.66
CA GLY A 2 3.77 21.33 26.70
C GLY A 2 4.79 20.98 25.60
N HIS A 3 5.33 19.75 25.55
CA HIS A 3 6.39 19.45 24.57
C HIS A 3 5.92 18.73 23.29
N TRP A 4 4.63 18.35 23.16
CA TRP A 4 4.16 17.58 22.02
C TRP A 4 4.37 18.27 20.65
N TRP A 5 4.24 19.60 20.60
CA TRP A 5 4.56 20.36 19.39
C TRP A 5 6.05 20.35 19.05
N GLN A 6 6.90 20.34 20.06
CA GLN A 6 8.36 20.21 19.86
C GLN A 6 8.72 18.81 19.40
N ASP A 7 8.12 17.79 20.02
CA ASP A 7 8.31 16.39 19.64
C ASP A 7 7.82 16.13 18.21
N LEU A 8 6.67 16.72 17.80
CA LEU A 8 6.19 16.70 16.41
C LEU A 8 7.21 17.32 15.46
N ARG A 9 7.65 18.54 15.75
CA ARG A 9 8.58 19.27 14.90
C ARG A 9 9.92 18.55 14.78
N ASP A 10 10.40 17.95 15.86
CA ASP A 10 11.66 17.21 15.89
C ASP A 10 11.51 15.82 15.23
N GLY A 11 10.34 15.20 15.32
CA GLY A 11 9.99 13.99 14.58
C GLY A 11 9.97 14.25 13.06
N PHE A 12 9.32 15.33 12.61
CA PHE A 12 9.29 15.72 11.19
C PHE A 12 10.66 16.11 10.61
N LYS A 13 11.62 16.53 11.42
CA LYS A 13 12.98 16.83 10.95
C LYS A 13 13.81 15.59 10.65
N ARG A 14 13.35 14.41 11.09
CA ARG A 14 14.10 13.15 10.86
C ARG A 14 13.80 12.59 9.46
N PRO A 15 14.80 12.41 8.59
CA PRO A 15 14.60 11.83 7.26
C PRO A 15 13.90 10.48 7.29
N SER A 16 14.14 9.68 8.35
CA SER A 16 13.48 8.38 8.54
C SER A 16 11.95 8.48 8.68
N MET A 17 11.41 9.61 9.17
CA MET A 17 9.96 9.82 9.25
C MET A 17 9.36 9.95 7.85
N HIS A 18 9.93 10.78 7.00
CA HIS A 18 9.45 10.98 5.62
C HIS A 18 9.56 9.71 4.79
N TRP A 19 10.68 9.00 4.96
CA TRP A 19 10.89 7.70 4.31
C TRP A 19 9.80 6.69 4.71
N LEU A 20 9.52 6.52 6.00
CA LEU A 20 8.46 5.62 6.48
C LEU A 20 7.06 6.08 6.05
N CYS A 21 6.81 7.40 5.97
CA CYS A 21 5.57 7.93 5.41
C CYS A 21 5.40 7.51 3.95
N LEU A 22 6.47 7.60 3.13
CA LEU A 22 6.45 7.15 1.73
C LEU A 22 6.16 5.64 1.65
N LEU A 23 6.90 4.83 2.40
CA LEU A 23 6.71 3.38 2.40
C LEU A 23 5.28 2.99 2.81
N TYR A 24 4.73 3.64 3.84
CA TYR A 24 3.39 3.36 4.32
C TYR A 24 2.29 3.91 3.40
N ALA A 25 2.55 5.02 2.71
CA ALA A 25 1.65 5.53 1.67
C ALA A 25 1.52 4.52 0.51
N VAL A 26 2.60 3.83 0.13
CA VAL A 26 2.55 2.79 -0.90
C VAL A 26 1.90 1.50 -0.37
N THR A 27 2.26 1.01 0.81
CA THR A 27 1.70 -0.24 1.34
C THR A 27 0.27 -0.07 1.84
N PHE A 28 0.02 0.81 2.81
CA PHE A 28 -1.31 1.00 3.39
C PHE A 28 -2.21 1.87 2.50
N GLY A 29 -1.66 2.96 1.96
CA GLY A 29 -2.37 3.80 1.01
C GLY A 29 -2.74 3.01 -0.24
N GLY A 30 -1.81 2.19 -0.76
CA GLY A 30 -2.07 1.25 -1.84
C GLY A 30 -3.17 0.25 -1.50
N PHE A 31 -3.09 -0.38 -0.34
CA PHE A 31 -4.08 -1.34 0.13
C PHE A 31 -5.49 -0.73 0.22
N VAL A 32 -5.63 0.39 0.93
CA VAL A 32 -6.93 1.07 1.09
C VAL A 32 -7.44 1.60 -0.23
N GLY A 33 -6.55 2.23 -1.02
CA GLY A 33 -6.91 2.82 -2.30
C GLY A 33 -7.37 1.77 -3.32
N VAL A 34 -6.64 0.65 -3.43
CA VAL A 34 -7.05 -0.47 -4.31
C VAL A 34 -8.36 -1.07 -3.82
N CYS A 35 -8.53 -1.36 -2.53
CA CYS A 35 -9.80 -1.87 -2.00
C CYS A 35 -10.99 -0.93 -2.30
N SER A 36 -10.79 0.38 -2.18
CA SER A 36 -11.85 1.36 -2.46
C SER A 36 -12.22 1.42 -3.94
N PHE A 37 -11.26 1.19 -4.82
CA PHE A 37 -11.41 1.28 -6.27
C PHE A 37 -11.80 -0.05 -6.94
N LEU A 38 -11.46 -1.16 -6.31
CA LEU A 38 -11.57 -2.50 -6.88
C LEU A 38 -12.96 -2.87 -7.39
N PRO A 39 -14.09 -2.58 -6.70
CA PRO A 39 -15.42 -2.92 -7.22
C PRO A 39 -15.72 -2.24 -8.56
N ILE A 40 -15.31 -0.97 -8.70
CA ILE A 40 -15.51 -0.18 -9.92
C ILE A 40 -14.63 -0.76 -11.04
N PHE A 41 -13.35 -1.01 -10.75
CA PHE A 41 -12.41 -1.57 -11.70
C PHE A 41 -12.87 -2.93 -12.24
N LEU A 42 -13.28 -3.85 -11.37
CA LEU A 42 -13.72 -5.19 -11.75
C LEU A 42 -14.99 -5.15 -12.61
N HIS A 43 -15.90 -4.25 -12.29
CA HIS A 43 -17.12 -4.06 -13.08
C HIS A 43 -16.83 -3.47 -14.46
N ASP A 44 -16.10 -2.36 -14.49
CA ASP A 44 -15.86 -1.60 -15.71
C ASP A 44 -14.89 -2.31 -16.67
N GLN A 45 -13.83 -2.91 -16.12
CA GLN A 45 -12.77 -3.53 -16.93
C GLN A 45 -13.14 -4.94 -17.38
N TYR A 46 -13.81 -5.72 -16.51
CA TYR A 46 -14.04 -7.15 -16.74
C TYR A 46 -15.52 -7.52 -16.85
N GLY A 47 -16.44 -6.56 -16.72
CA GLY A 47 -17.89 -6.83 -16.77
C GLY A 47 -18.40 -7.70 -15.62
N ILE A 48 -17.63 -7.82 -14.52
CA ILE A 48 -18.04 -8.60 -13.35
C ILE A 48 -19.22 -7.89 -12.67
N ASP A 49 -20.25 -8.64 -12.31
CA ASP A 49 -21.40 -8.07 -11.63
C ASP A 49 -21.02 -7.43 -10.29
N ARG A 50 -21.78 -6.42 -9.86
CA ARG A 50 -21.43 -5.59 -8.69
C ARG A 50 -21.36 -6.37 -7.38
N VAL A 51 -22.18 -7.40 -7.21
CA VAL A 51 -22.20 -8.22 -6.00
C VAL A 51 -20.95 -9.07 -5.93
N THR A 52 -20.58 -9.74 -7.03
CA THR A 52 -19.36 -10.52 -7.14
C THR A 52 -18.12 -9.64 -6.99
N ALA A 53 -18.08 -8.46 -7.63
CA ALA A 53 -17.00 -7.50 -7.49
C ALA A 53 -16.83 -7.04 -6.02
N GLY A 54 -17.93 -6.76 -5.33
CA GLY A 54 -17.93 -6.45 -3.90
C GLY A 54 -17.40 -7.62 -3.05
N SER A 55 -17.82 -8.84 -3.35
CA SER A 55 -17.38 -10.04 -2.63
C SER A 55 -15.87 -10.31 -2.81
N LEU A 56 -15.35 -10.16 -4.04
CA LEU A 56 -13.93 -10.27 -4.34
C LEU A 56 -13.11 -9.19 -3.64
N THR A 57 -13.65 -7.97 -3.57
CA THR A 57 -13.03 -6.87 -2.82
C THR A 57 -12.98 -7.17 -1.33
N ALA A 58 -14.07 -7.66 -0.75
CA ALA A 58 -14.11 -8.05 0.65
C ALA A 58 -13.10 -9.18 0.94
N LEU A 59 -13.01 -10.18 0.06
CA LEU A 59 -12.01 -11.24 0.16
C LEU A 59 -10.58 -10.68 0.16
N GLY A 60 -10.27 -9.78 -0.77
CA GLY A 60 -8.95 -9.12 -0.84
C GLY A 60 -8.63 -8.29 0.41
N GLY A 61 -9.62 -7.55 0.91
CA GLY A 61 -9.50 -6.78 2.15
C GLY A 61 -9.26 -7.67 3.37
N LEU A 62 -9.97 -8.79 3.48
CA LEU A 62 -9.76 -9.79 4.53
C LEU A 62 -8.37 -10.43 4.42
N LEU A 63 -7.98 -10.90 3.24
CA LEU A 63 -6.65 -11.50 3.01
C LEU A 63 -5.54 -10.54 3.45
N GLY A 64 -5.55 -9.29 2.99
CA GLY A 64 -4.54 -8.30 3.35
C GLY A 64 -4.56 -7.94 4.84
N SER A 65 -5.73 -7.92 5.47
CA SER A 65 -5.85 -7.66 6.91
C SER A 65 -5.32 -8.82 7.75
N PHE A 66 -5.67 -10.06 7.42
CA PHE A 66 -5.23 -11.23 8.17
C PHE A 66 -3.76 -11.59 7.95
N ILE A 67 -3.17 -11.27 6.80
CA ILE A 67 -1.75 -11.53 6.54
C ILE A 67 -0.82 -10.49 7.23
N ARG A 68 -1.36 -9.36 7.66
CA ARG A 68 -0.60 -8.27 8.29
C ARG A 68 0.22 -8.69 9.52
N PRO A 69 -0.32 -9.47 10.48
CA PRO A 69 0.47 -9.96 11.62
C PRO A 69 1.65 -10.84 11.19
N LEU A 70 1.50 -11.61 10.09
CA LEU A 70 2.59 -12.42 9.55
C LEU A 70 3.73 -11.56 9.02
N GLY A 71 3.42 -10.40 8.43
CA GLY A 71 4.41 -9.42 8.01
C GLY A 71 5.23 -8.88 9.19
N GLY A 72 4.55 -8.48 10.26
CA GLY A 72 5.21 -8.05 11.50
C GLY A 72 6.09 -9.14 12.11
N TYR A 73 5.55 -10.34 12.27
CA TYR A 73 6.29 -11.50 12.80
C TYR A 73 7.53 -11.84 11.97
N THR A 74 7.42 -11.81 10.64
CA THR A 74 8.55 -12.06 9.74
C THR A 74 9.62 -10.98 9.89
N ALA A 75 9.18 -9.72 9.99
CA ALA A 75 10.05 -8.57 10.19
C ALA A 75 10.78 -8.62 11.55
N ASP A 76 10.12 -9.07 12.62
CA ASP A 76 10.75 -9.28 13.93
C ASP A 76 11.87 -10.33 13.88
N ARG A 77 11.70 -11.37 13.04
CA ARG A 77 12.66 -12.47 12.92
C ARG A 77 13.83 -12.18 11.99
N LEU A 78 13.55 -11.59 10.83
CA LEU A 78 14.52 -11.40 9.73
C LEU A 78 15.08 -9.98 9.66
N GLY A 79 14.45 -9.05 10.38
CA GLY A 79 14.71 -7.62 10.29
C GLY A 79 13.87 -6.95 9.22
N GLY A 80 13.04 -5.96 9.61
CA GLY A 80 12.07 -5.34 8.71
C GLY A 80 12.71 -4.73 7.45
N ILE A 81 13.87 -4.08 7.59
CA ILE A 81 14.59 -3.47 6.45
C ILE A 81 15.00 -4.52 5.40
N ARG A 82 15.32 -5.74 5.81
CA ARG A 82 15.68 -6.83 4.87
C ARG A 82 14.48 -7.41 4.15
N VAL A 83 13.30 -7.35 4.76
CA VAL A 83 12.05 -7.88 4.20
C VAL A 83 11.40 -6.89 3.24
N LEU A 84 11.53 -5.58 3.48
CA LEU A 84 10.92 -4.52 2.67
C LEU A 84 11.23 -4.61 1.16
N PRO A 85 12.47 -4.87 0.70
CA PRO A 85 12.74 -4.98 -0.74
C PRO A 85 11.90 -6.06 -1.41
N PHE A 86 11.75 -7.22 -0.77
CA PHE A 86 10.91 -8.29 -1.30
C PHE A 86 9.43 -7.87 -1.38
N VAL A 87 8.92 -7.22 -0.35
CA VAL A 87 7.55 -6.70 -0.31
C VAL A 87 7.27 -5.76 -1.49
N PHE A 88 8.13 -4.73 -1.65
CA PHE A 88 7.94 -3.75 -2.73
C PHE A 88 8.14 -4.35 -4.12
N ALA A 89 9.05 -5.32 -4.27
CA ALA A 89 9.21 -6.05 -5.53
C ALA A 89 7.93 -6.82 -5.90
N VAL A 90 7.31 -7.52 -4.93
CA VAL A 90 6.04 -8.25 -5.16
C VAL A 90 4.90 -7.28 -5.47
N ILE A 91 4.78 -6.14 -4.75
CA ILE A 91 3.75 -5.13 -5.03
C ILE A 91 3.95 -4.58 -6.45
N ALA A 92 5.17 -4.17 -6.82
CA ALA A 92 5.47 -3.65 -8.14
C ALA A 92 5.17 -4.66 -9.25
N ALA A 93 5.57 -5.92 -9.05
CA ALA A 93 5.33 -7.00 -10.00
C ALA A 93 3.83 -7.28 -10.18
N THR A 94 3.07 -7.43 -9.09
CA THR A 94 1.64 -7.74 -9.17
C THR A 94 0.84 -6.59 -9.78
N VAL A 95 1.04 -5.35 -9.32
CA VAL A 95 0.36 -4.17 -9.88
C VAL A 95 0.78 -3.91 -11.31
N GLY A 96 2.07 -4.03 -11.63
CA GLY A 96 2.57 -3.88 -13.00
C GLY A 96 2.00 -4.95 -13.93
N SER A 97 1.84 -6.20 -13.47
CA SER A 97 1.19 -7.25 -14.24
C SER A 97 -0.30 -6.98 -14.49
N VAL A 98 -1.02 -6.42 -13.50
CA VAL A 98 -2.42 -5.99 -13.69
C VAL A 98 -2.50 -4.85 -14.71
N ALA A 99 -1.51 -3.98 -14.78
CA ALA A 99 -1.48 -2.87 -15.73
C ALA A 99 -1.44 -3.30 -17.21
N TRP A 100 -1.06 -4.55 -17.51
CA TRP A 100 -1.21 -5.16 -18.84
C TRP A 100 -2.66 -5.57 -19.14
N LEU A 101 -3.57 -5.39 -18.18
CA LEU A 101 -4.99 -5.73 -18.27
C LEU A 101 -5.22 -7.18 -18.75
N PRO A 102 -4.68 -8.19 -18.02
CA PRO A 102 -4.85 -9.60 -18.38
C PRO A 102 -6.33 -10.00 -18.35
N GLU A 103 -6.64 -11.24 -18.76
CA GLU A 103 -7.99 -11.79 -18.63
C GLU A 103 -8.50 -11.73 -17.17
N ALA A 104 -9.83 -11.68 -16.98
CA ALA A 104 -10.47 -11.41 -15.68
C ALA A 104 -9.94 -12.30 -14.55
N ALA A 105 -9.81 -13.61 -14.77
CA ALA A 105 -9.31 -14.55 -13.77
C ALA A 105 -7.87 -14.22 -13.34
N GLY A 106 -6.98 -13.96 -14.29
CA GLY A 106 -5.59 -13.56 -14.04
C GLY A 106 -5.51 -12.22 -13.33
N GLY A 107 -6.30 -11.23 -13.78
CA GLY A 107 -6.37 -9.91 -13.16
C GLY A 107 -6.82 -9.96 -11.70
N VAL A 108 -7.87 -10.73 -11.40
CA VAL A 108 -8.37 -10.93 -10.03
C VAL A 108 -7.31 -11.59 -9.14
N MET A 109 -6.67 -12.66 -9.61
CA MET A 109 -5.63 -13.35 -8.83
C MET A 109 -4.44 -12.44 -8.52
N LEU A 110 -3.98 -11.65 -9.50
CA LEU A 110 -2.90 -10.68 -9.32
C LEU A 110 -3.30 -9.57 -8.32
N LEU A 111 -4.53 -9.08 -8.39
CA LEU A 111 -5.04 -8.06 -7.45
C LEU A 111 -5.13 -8.61 -6.02
N LEU A 112 -5.62 -9.83 -5.84
CA LEU A 112 -5.66 -10.48 -4.53
C LEU A 112 -4.24 -10.69 -3.97
N ALA A 113 -3.29 -11.14 -4.82
CA ALA A 113 -1.90 -11.29 -4.43
C ALA A 113 -1.25 -9.93 -4.07
N GLY A 114 -1.54 -8.88 -4.84
CA GLY A 114 -1.10 -7.52 -4.56
C GLY A 114 -1.64 -6.99 -3.23
N LEU A 115 -2.93 -7.19 -2.96
CA LEU A 115 -3.56 -6.80 -1.69
C LEU A 115 -2.95 -7.58 -0.50
N ALA A 116 -2.67 -8.87 -0.67
CA ALA A 116 -1.97 -9.66 0.34
C ALA A 116 -0.55 -9.13 0.59
N ALA A 117 0.20 -8.82 -0.47
CA ALA A 117 1.56 -8.26 -0.36
C ALA A 117 1.55 -6.89 0.32
N MET A 118 0.59 -6.01 0.00
CA MET A 118 0.42 -4.72 0.65
C MET A 118 0.06 -4.89 2.14
N GLY A 119 -0.86 -5.82 2.45
CA GLY A 119 -1.23 -6.15 3.83
C GLY A 119 -0.04 -6.67 4.64
N PHE A 120 0.73 -7.61 4.09
CA PHE A 120 1.97 -8.09 4.69
C PHE A 120 2.97 -6.94 4.91
N GLY A 121 3.15 -6.08 3.89
CA GLY A 121 4.01 -4.90 3.94
C GLY A 121 3.62 -3.91 5.04
N ASN A 122 2.32 -3.76 5.31
CA ASN A 122 1.84 -2.91 6.41
C ASN A 122 2.38 -3.38 7.77
N GLY A 123 2.41 -4.70 8.01
CA GLY A 123 3.01 -5.28 9.21
C GLY A 123 4.51 -5.01 9.29
N VAL A 124 5.22 -5.20 8.17
CA VAL A 124 6.68 -4.98 8.08
C VAL A 124 7.03 -3.51 8.35
N VAL A 125 6.33 -2.56 7.72
CA VAL A 125 6.59 -1.11 7.92
C VAL A 125 6.38 -0.73 9.38
N PHE A 126 5.31 -1.19 10.03
CA PHE A 126 5.05 -0.88 11.45
C PHE A 126 6.08 -1.47 12.40
N GLN A 127 6.64 -2.63 12.09
CA GLN A 127 7.77 -3.18 12.83
C GLN A 127 8.99 -2.24 12.74
N VAL A 128 9.32 -1.76 11.54
CA VAL A 128 10.42 -0.80 11.37
C VAL A 128 10.14 0.53 12.09
N VAL A 129 8.87 0.96 12.14
CA VAL A 129 8.47 2.15 12.93
C VAL A 129 8.76 1.94 14.40
N SER A 130 8.41 0.77 14.96
CA SER A 130 8.64 0.47 16.38
C SER A 130 10.14 0.46 16.73
N ASP A 131 10.98 -0.06 15.84
CA ASP A 131 12.44 -0.06 16.03
C ASP A 131 13.05 1.35 15.95
N ARG A 132 12.56 2.18 15.02
CA ARG A 132 13.12 3.52 14.78
C ARG A 132 12.63 4.58 15.76
N PHE A 133 11.43 4.41 16.30
CA PHE A 133 10.75 5.39 17.17
C PHE A 133 10.21 4.79 18.48
N PRO A 134 10.99 3.99 19.24
CA PRO A 134 10.49 3.28 20.42
C PRO A 134 9.94 4.23 21.50
N LYS A 135 10.53 5.42 21.64
CA LYS A 135 10.11 6.43 22.65
C LYS A 135 8.98 7.34 22.15
N GLN A 136 8.70 7.37 20.87
CA GLN A 136 7.73 8.27 20.23
C GLN A 136 6.74 7.50 19.35
N MET A 137 6.46 6.23 19.68
CA MET A 137 5.66 5.33 18.86
C MET A 137 4.27 5.90 18.53
N GLY A 138 3.58 6.50 19.50
CA GLY A 138 2.25 7.08 19.28
C GLY A 138 2.27 8.21 18.27
N LEU A 139 3.26 9.11 18.35
CA LEU A 139 3.44 10.21 17.39
C LEU A 139 3.78 9.68 15.99
N ALA A 140 4.78 8.79 15.92
CA ALA A 140 5.24 8.22 14.64
C ALA A 140 4.11 7.47 13.95
N SER A 141 3.36 6.63 14.67
CA SER A 141 2.20 5.91 14.14
C SER A 141 1.12 6.85 13.62
N GLY A 142 0.85 7.95 14.32
CA GLY A 142 -0.14 8.94 13.91
C GLY A 142 0.25 9.63 12.59
N VAL A 143 1.50 10.11 12.48
CA VAL A 143 2.01 10.80 11.28
C VAL A 143 2.08 9.85 10.09
N ILE A 144 2.66 8.66 10.27
CA ILE A 144 2.81 7.65 9.23
C ILE A 144 1.43 7.12 8.80
N GLY A 145 0.51 6.92 9.78
CA GLY A 145 -0.87 6.54 9.52
C GLY A 145 -1.62 7.59 8.68
N ALA A 146 -1.44 8.87 8.99
CA ALA A 146 -2.03 9.96 8.21
C ALA A 146 -1.48 9.99 6.77
N ALA A 147 -0.18 9.78 6.57
CA ALA A 147 0.43 9.67 5.25
C ALA A 147 -0.15 8.48 4.45
N GLY A 148 -0.35 7.34 5.11
CA GLY A 148 -1.04 6.19 4.50
C GLY A 148 -2.49 6.49 4.12
N GLY A 149 -3.24 7.19 4.97
CA GLY A 149 -4.61 7.65 4.68
C GLY A 149 -4.68 8.59 3.47
N ILE A 150 -3.75 9.53 3.37
CA ILE A 150 -3.62 10.43 2.20
C ILE A 150 -3.35 9.60 0.93
N GLY A 151 -2.41 8.65 0.99
CA GLY A 151 -2.13 7.73 -0.12
C GLY A 151 -3.37 6.95 -0.56
N GLY A 152 -4.15 6.42 0.42
CA GLY A 152 -5.39 5.69 0.17
C GLY A 152 -6.49 6.53 -0.47
N PHE A 153 -6.52 7.83 -0.18
CA PHE A 153 -7.43 8.78 -0.82
C PHE A 153 -6.99 9.16 -2.24
N LEU A 154 -5.69 9.44 -2.40
CA LEU A 154 -5.14 9.91 -3.69
C LEU A 154 -5.11 8.83 -4.76
N LEU A 155 -4.93 7.55 -4.39
CA LEU A 155 -4.82 6.47 -5.36
C LEU A 155 -6.09 6.27 -6.18
N PRO A 156 -7.31 6.12 -5.61
CA PRO A 156 -8.54 6.01 -6.41
C PRO A 156 -8.80 7.23 -7.27
N LEU A 157 -8.52 8.44 -6.74
CA LEU A 157 -8.63 9.69 -7.49
C LEU A 157 -7.70 9.70 -8.71
N GLY A 158 -6.44 9.28 -8.52
CA GLY A 158 -5.46 9.19 -9.61
C GLY A 158 -5.85 8.14 -10.64
N LEU A 159 -6.29 6.95 -10.21
CA LEU A 159 -6.74 5.88 -11.09
C LEU A 159 -7.95 6.30 -11.94
N GLY A 160 -8.97 6.91 -11.30
CA GLY A 160 -10.16 7.42 -12.00
C GLY A 160 -9.82 8.55 -12.95
N GLY A 161 -9.14 9.60 -12.46
CA GLY A 161 -8.79 10.75 -13.27
C GLY A 161 -7.88 10.42 -14.47
N LEU A 162 -6.92 9.52 -14.30
CA LEU A 162 -6.09 9.05 -15.41
C LEU A 162 -6.90 8.22 -16.42
N LYS A 163 -7.85 7.40 -15.96
CA LYS A 163 -8.78 6.71 -16.87
C LYS A 163 -9.61 7.68 -17.68
N ASP A 164 -10.15 8.74 -17.07
CA ASP A 164 -10.98 9.73 -17.77
C ASP A 164 -10.20 10.44 -18.88
N VAL A 165 -8.91 10.69 -18.68
CA VAL A 165 -8.04 11.36 -19.66
C VAL A 165 -7.49 10.39 -20.70
N THR A 166 -7.09 9.17 -20.30
CA THR A 166 -6.38 8.21 -21.17
C THR A 166 -7.28 7.12 -21.76
N GLY A 167 -8.51 7.00 -21.26
CA GLY A 167 -9.45 5.95 -21.67
C GLY A 167 -9.15 4.56 -21.08
N THR A 168 -8.08 4.40 -20.28
CA THR A 168 -7.66 3.11 -19.74
C THR A 168 -7.18 3.18 -18.31
N TYR A 169 -7.41 2.12 -17.54
CA TYR A 169 -6.86 1.96 -16.19
C TYR A 169 -5.36 1.65 -16.17
N ALA A 170 -4.80 1.18 -17.27
CA ALA A 170 -3.39 0.78 -17.38
C ALA A 170 -2.45 1.89 -16.93
N THR A 171 -2.70 3.14 -17.38
CA THR A 171 -1.83 4.29 -17.05
C THR A 171 -1.73 4.52 -15.54
N GLY A 172 -2.86 4.52 -14.85
CA GLY A 172 -2.89 4.71 -13.39
C GLY A 172 -2.22 3.57 -12.63
N LEU A 173 -2.42 2.33 -13.08
CA LEU A 173 -1.78 1.15 -12.51
C LEU A 173 -0.26 1.18 -12.73
N TRP A 174 0.22 1.62 -13.91
CA TRP A 174 1.65 1.84 -14.16
C TRP A 174 2.24 2.93 -13.27
N CYS A 175 1.53 4.02 -13.04
CA CYS A 175 1.96 5.06 -12.10
C CYS A 175 2.11 4.49 -10.68
N PHE A 176 1.17 3.67 -10.23
CA PHE A 176 1.25 3.04 -8.91
C PHE A 176 2.37 1.99 -8.84
N ALA A 177 2.56 1.17 -9.88
CA ALA A 177 3.69 0.23 -9.97
C ALA A 177 5.04 0.98 -9.91
N THR A 178 5.15 2.12 -10.61
CA THR A 178 6.35 2.96 -10.57
C THR A 178 6.58 3.53 -9.17
N ALA A 179 5.54 3.96 -8.46
CA ALA A 179 5.68 4.39 -7.06
C ALA A 179 6.19 3.25 -6.16
N ALA A 180 5.75 2.01 -6.38
CA ALA A 180 6.27 0.85 -5.65
C ALA A 180 7.75 0.55 -6.01
N VAL A 181 8.15 0.72 -7.27
CA VAL A 181 9.57 0.61 -7.69
C VAL A 181 10.41 1.73 -7.06
N CYS A 182 9.92 2.95 -7.02
CA CYS A 182 10.60 4.04 -6.32
C CYS A 182 10.77 3.74 -4.82
N ALA A 183 9.73 3.23 -4.16
CA ALA A 183 9.82 2.78 -2.78
C ALA A 183 10.85 1.65 -2.63
N LEU A 184 10.86 0.66 -3.52
CA LEU A 184 11.88 -0.39 -3.57
C LEU A 184 13.30 0.19 -3.65
N ALA A 185 13.53 1.15 -4.54
CA ALA A 185 14.85 1.78 -4.69
C ALA A 185 15.34 2.51 -3.43
N THR A 186 14.42 2.95 -2.56
CA THR A 186 14.79 3.60 -1.28
C THR A 186 15.15 2.62 -0.17
N VAL A 187 14.83 1.33 -0.32
CA VAL A 187 15.08 0.29 0.70
C VAL A 187 16.23 -0.65 0.33
N LEU A 188 16.76 -0.54 -0.91
CA LEU A 188 17.98 -1.21 -1.38
C LEU A 188 19.22 -0.41 -0.99
#